data_ac7824156d40fbcb117f409e24cc2698
#
_entry.id   ac7824156d40fbcb117f409e24cc2698
#
_cell.length_a   1.000
_cell.length_b   1.000
_cell.length_c   1.000
_cell.angle_alpha   90.00
_cell.angle_beta   90.00
_cell.angle_gamma   90.00
#
_symmetry.space_group_name_H-M   'P 1'
#
loop_
_entity.id
_entity.type
_entity.pdbx_description
1 polymer ?
#
loop_
_entity_poly.entity_id
_entity_poly.type
_entity_poly.pdbx_seq_one_letter_code
_entity_poly.pdbx_strand_id
1 'polypeptide(L)'
;MSKSRELLDLPIGESAAIAEVGLQREPVFTAPELSIIVPTFNECENVPVLVDRLRKALPGVAWEMIIVDDDSPDGTADVARTIGATDARIRCLRRVGRRGLSGACLEGMLASQARYAAVMDADLQHDERLLLPMLAKLRSDEADVVIGTRYAQGGGADTFSTGRKWISLLATRIANKVLGLKLSDPLSGFFMLRRNVVETYARKLSTHGFKILLDIVSTAGKSLRLAELPYQFRARQRGTSKLDARIALDYAGLLLAKATSDLLSLRFVFFCLVGLVGIGVHFITLSIGVSVIGLSFQWAQTLAIVVAIANNFALNNAITYRDQRLTGVNYFTGLLMFYVVSSIGALSNMSVGNWLFGHEQTWWVAGLGGAIMSVVWNYVVSSLMVWRSR
;
A
#
# COMPACT_ATOMS: atom_id res chain seq x y z
N MET A 1 -38.73 8.83 19.78
CA MET A 1 -38.58 10.25 19.42
C MET A 1 -39.02 11.08 20.59
N SER A 2 -38.24 11.35 21.60
CA SER A 2 -38.47 12.35 22.67
C SER A 2 -37.40 12.24 23.75
N LYS A 3 -36.17 12.68 23.48
CA LYS A 3 -35.14 12.95 24.51
C LYS A 3 -34.03 13.94 24.00
N SER A 4 -34.21 14.57 22.85
CA SER A 4 -33.21 15.47 22.27
C SER A 4 -33.58 16.96 22.36
N ARG A 5 -34.56 17.35 23.17
CA ARG A 5 -34.97 18.76 23.28
C ARG A 5 -34.77 19.40 24.66
N GLU A 6 -34.24 18.68 25.64
CA GLU A 6 -34.08 19.22 27.03
C GLU A 6 -32.74 19.91 27.31
N LEU A 7 -31.85 20.02 26.34
CA LEU A 7 -30.50 20.64 26.52
C LEU A 7 -30.40 22.08 26.00
N LEU A 8 -31.50 22.69 25.56
CA LEU A 8 -31.50 24.03 24.93
C LEU A 8 -32.14 25.15 25.79
N ASP A 9 -32.67 24.84 26.97
CA ASP A 9 -33.34 25.82 27.84
C ASP A 9 -32.66 25.96 29.21
N LEU A 10 -31.32 26.05 29.27
CA LEU A 10 -30.66 26.50 30.49
C LEU A 10 -30.69 28.03 30.56
N PRO A 11 -31.20 28.64 31.64
CA PRO A 11 -31.28 30.09 31.75
C PRO A 11 -29.92 30.73 31.76
N ILE A 12 -29.78 31.85 31.05
CA ILE A 12 -28.57 32.63 30.83
C ILE A 12 -27.80 33.03 32.10
N GLY A 13 -28.41 32.84 33.31
CA GLY A 13 -27.82 33.14 34.58
C GLY A 13 -26.79 32.12 35.12
N GLU A 14 -26.81 30.85 34.67
CA GLU A 14 -25.92 29.82 35.16
C GLU A 14 -24.60 29.70 34.36
N SER A 15 -24.56 30.30 33.18
CA SER A 15 -23.32 30.35 32.36
C SER A 15 -22.23 31.21 32.99
N ALA A 16 -22.53 32.15 33.89
CA ALA A 16 -21.56 32.96 34.62
C ALA A 16 -20.93 32.24 35.82
N ALA A 17 -21.62 31.23 36.39
CA ALA A 17 -21.08 30.50 37.55
C ALA A 17 -20.04 29.42 37.16
N ILE A 18 -20.00 29.00 35.91
CA ILE A 18 -18.99 28.06 35.41
C ILE A 18 -17.63 28.74 35.17
N ALA A 19 -17.62 30.07 35.04
CA ALA A 19 -16.39 30.85 34.80
C ALA A 19 -15.54 31.09 36.08
N GLU A 20 -16.05 30.83 37.28
CA GLU A 20 -15.34 31.05 38.55
C GLU A 20 -14.76 29.78 39.22
N VAL A 21 -15.02 28.60 38.66
CA VAL A 21 -14.22 27.42 39.03
C VAL A 21 -12.84 27.62 38.42
N GLY A 22 -11.88 28.07 39.27
CA GLY A 22 -10.50 28.30 38.90
C GLY A 22 -9.85 27.10 38.22
N LEU A 23 -10.12 26.93 36.95
CA LEU A 23 -9.29 26.15 36.07
C LEU A 23 -7.94 26.86 36.07
N GLN A 24 -7.02 26.35 36.90
CA GLN A 24 -5.60 26.59 36.67
C GLN A 24 -5.40 26.37 35.17
N ARG A 25 -4.96 27.41 34.47
CA ARG A 25 -4.64 27.31 33.05
C ARG A 25 -3.60 26.20 32.93
N GLU A 26 -4.08 24.98 32.68
CA GLU A 26 -3.19 23.93 32.22
C GLU A 26 -2.34 24.51 31.08
N PRO A 27 -1.05 24.15 30.99
CA PRO A 27 -0.20 24.68 29.94
C PRO A 27 -0.94 24.45 28.62
N VAL A 28 -1.24 25.55 27.91
CA VAL A 28 -1.89 25.51 26.58
C VAL A 28 -0.98 24.65 25.74
N PHE A 29 -1.36 23.40 25.54
CA PHE A 29 -0.71 22.51 24.57
C PHE A 29 -0.95 23.17 23.22
N THR A 30 -0.02 23.97 22.76
CA THR A 30 -0.03 24.50 21.41
C THR A 30 0.10 23.28 20.52
N ALA A 31 -0.91 23.06 19.65
CA ALA A 31 -0.88 21.96 18.70
C ALA A 31 0.47 21.97 17.95
N PRO A 32 1.12 20.84 17.76
CA PRO A 32 2.38 20.79 17.06
C PRO A 32 2.22 21.36 15.64
N GLU A 33 3.20 22.10 15.18
CA GLU A 33 3.23 22.58 13.80
C GLU A 33 3.63 21.48 12.82
N LEU A 34 4.54 20.61 13.26
CA LEU A 34 5.12 19.52 12.48
C LEU A 34 4.98 18.19 13.22
N SER A 35 4.37 17.19 12.57
CA SER A 35 4.41 15.79 13.04
C SER A 35 5.38 14.98 12.19
N ILE A 36 6.32 14.31 12.84
CA ILE A 36 7.25 13.38 12.21
C ILE A 36 6.67 11.97 12.37
N ILE A 37 6.24 11.37 11.28
CA ILE A 37 5.67 10.03 11.23
C ILE A 37 6.80 9.04 10.96
N VAL A 38 7.00 8.13 11.89
CA VAL A 38 8.09 7.14 11.82
C VAL A 38 7.51 5.74 11.89
N PRO A 39 7.31 5.09 10.74
CA PRO A 39 6.90 3.68 10.71
C PRO A 39 8.04 2.80 11.23
N THR A 40 7.72 1.84 12.11
CA THR A 40 8.73 0.97 12.73
C THR A 40 8.34 -0.50 12.66
N PHE A 41 9.36 -1.35 12.47
CA PHE A 41 9.30 -2.79 12.66
C PHE A 41 10.69 -3.32 13.03
N ASN A 42 10.90 -3.70 14.30
CA ASN A 42 12.18 -4.12 14.89
C ASN A 42 13.23 -2.98 14.86
N GLU A 43 12.92 -1.87 15.51
CA GLU A 43 13.76 -0.67 15.54
C GLU A 43 14.03 -0.16 16.98
N CYS A 44 13.91 -1.02 18.00
CA CYS A 44 14.02 -0.65 19.41
C CYS A 44 15.32 0.12 19.76
N GLU A 45 16.44 -0.23 19.10
CA GLU A 45 17.74 0.41 19.33
C GLU A 45 17.89 1.75 18.59
N ASN A 46 17.19 1.93 17.50
CA ASN A 46 17.30 3.15 16.67
C ASN A 46 16.39 4.27 17.15
N VAL A 47 15.24 3.96 17.76
CA VAL A 47 14.25 4.95 18.22
C VAL A 47 14.87 5.98 19.19
N PRO A 48 15.62 5.63 20.25
CA PRO A 48 16.21 6.62 21.15
C PRO A 48 17.19 7.55 20.43
N VAL A 49 18.01 6.99 19.54
CA VAL A 49 18.99 7.76 18.76
C VAL A 49 18.29 8.76 17.84
N LEU A 50 17.21 8.32 17.17
CA LEU A 50 16.44 9.19 16.29
C LEU A 50 15.79 10.35 17.05
N VAL A 51 15.21 10.09 18.23
CA VAL A 51 14.64 11.13 19.10
C VAL A 51 15.68 12.18 19.45
N ASP A 52 16.89 11.78 19.84
CA ASP A 52 17.96 12.73 20.18
C ASP A 52 18.44 13.53 18.97
N ARG A 53 18.48 12.95 17.78
CA ARG A 53 18.79 13.66 16.54
C ARG A 53 17.73 14.69 16.18
N LEU A 54 16.44 14.34 16.32
CA LEU A 54 15.32 15.25 16.05
C LEU A 54 15.29 16.43 17.02
N ARG A 55 15.58 16.21 18.31
CA ARG A 55 15.72 17.29 19.30
C ARG A 55 16.77 18.33 18.89
N LYS A 56 17.88 17.85 18.31
CA LYS A 56 18.97 18.72 17.84
C LYS A 56 18.68 19.38 16.49
N ALA A 57 17.93 18.70 15.63
CA ALA A 57 17.64 19.16 14.26
C ALA A 57 16.50 20.19 14.19
N LEU A 58 15.61 20.24 15.18
CA LEU A 58 14.39 21.06 15.17
C LEU A 58 14.32 22.08 16.32
N PRO A 59 15.34 22.91 16.53
CA PRO A 59 15.31 23.93 17.57
C PRO A 59 14.22 24.97 17.25
N GLY A 60 13.41 25.33 18.24
CA GLY A 60 12.39 26.37 18.11
C GLY A 60 11.16 26.00 17.25
N VAL A 61 11.06 24.76 16.79
CA VAL A 61 9.86 24.25 16.11
C VAL A 61 8.96 23.53 17.13
N ALA A 62 7.67 23.77 17.08
CA ALA A 62 6.69 22.96 17.82
C ALA A 62 6.46 21.66 17.04
N TRP A 63 7.13 20.57 17.45
CA TRP A 63 7.05 19.29 16.76
C TRP A 63 6.63 18.15 17.66
N GLU A 64 6.03 17.10 17.07
CA GLU A 64 5.83 15.81 17.69
C GLU A 64 6.40 14.69 16.80
N MET A 65 6.69 13.53 17.39
CA MET A 65 7.05 12.31 16.67
C MET A 65 6.02 11.23 16.96
N ILE A 66 5.39 10.72 15.92
CA ILE A 66 4.44 9.60 16.00
C ILE A 66 5.13 8.36 15.49
N ILE A 67 5.54 7.49 16.40
CA ILE A 67 6.10 6.18 16.09
C ILE A 67 4.94 5.25 15.81
N VAL A 68 4.87 4.71 14.59
CA VAL A 68 3.81 3.78 14.17
C VAL A 68 4.40 2.39 14.06
N ASP A 69 4.18 1.60 15.10
CA ASP A 69 4.82 0.28 15.26
C ASP A 69 3.94 -0.85 14.74
N ASP A 70 4.47 -1.61 13.81
CA ASP A 70 3.80 -2.75 13.16
C ASP A 70 3.90 -4.05 13.99
N ASP A 71 3.57 -3.95 15.29
CA ASP A 71 3.56 -5.05 16.25
C ASP A 71 4.93 -5.73 16.36
N SER A 72 5.96 -4.92 16.62
CA SER A 72 7.35 -5.39 16.74
C SER A 72 7.53 -6.30 17.95
N PRO A 73 8.14 -7.49 17.78
CA PRO A 73 8.43 -8.41 18.88
C PRO A 73 9.66 -8.02 19.71
N ASP A 74 10.49 -7.04 19.27
CA ASP A 74 11.74 -6.62 19.91
C ASP A 74 11.56 -5.57 21.00
N GLY A 75 10.31 -5.17 21.32
CA GLY A 75 10.03 -4.16 22.33
C GLY A 75 10.06 -2.71 21.82
N THR A 76 10.12 -2.48 20.50
CA THR A 76 10.11 -1.11 19.90
C THR A 76 8.99 -0.23 20.47
N ALA A 77 7.75 -0.75 20.56
CA ALA A 77 6.61 0.00 21.09
C ALA A 77 6.79 0.39 22.56
N ASP A 78 7.40 -0.48 23.36
CA ASP A 78 7.60 -0.23 24.79
C ASP A 78 8.71 0.80 25.04
N VAL A 79 9.78 0.75 24.24
CA VAL A 79 10.83 1.80 24.21
C VAL A 79 10.21 3.15 23.86
N ALA A 80 9.38 3.21 22.81
CA ALA A 80 8.71 4.43 22.41
C ALA A 80 7.79 5.01 23.51
N ARG A 81 7.01 4.15 24.18
CA ARG A 81 6.15 4.56 25.32
C ARG A 81 6.96 5.06 26.52
N THR A 82 8.08 4.39 26.84
CA THR A 82 8.97 4.80 27.92
C THR A 82 9.52 6.20 27.68
N ILE A 83 9.96 6.50 26.45
CA ILE A 83 10.41 7.84 26.08
C ILE A 83 9.24 8.84 26.15
N GLY A 84 8.06 8.46 25.64
CA GLY A 84 6.85 9.28 25.68
C GLY A 84 6.37 9.64 27.07
N ALA A 85 6.65 8.81 28.09
CA ALA A 85 6.33 9.11 29.48
C ALA A 85 7.14 10.30 30.05
N THR A 86 8.31 10.58 29.48
CA THR A 86 9.19 11.69 29.88
C THR A 86 9.22 12.84 28.88
N ASP A 87 8.83 12.63 27.66
CA ASP A 87 8.77 13.62 26.59
C ASP A 87 7.43 13.53 25.83
N ALA A 88 6.49 14.39 26.19
CA ALA A 88 5.12 14.40 25.62
C ALA A 88 5.08 14.60 24.10
N ARG A 89 6.19 15.00 23.46
CA ARG A 89 6.31 15.09 22.00
C ARG A 89 6.36 13.72 21.32
N ILE A 90 6.68 12.65 22.06
CA ILE A 90 6.87 11.30 21.51
C ILE A 90 5.62 10.48 21.79
N ARG A 91 4.97 10.02 20.73
CA ARG A 91 3.76 9.20 20.80
C ARG A 91 3.99 7.87 20.09
N CYS A 92 3.36 6.80 20.59
CA CYS A 92 3.43 5.47 19.97
C CYS A 92 2.02 5.01 19.57
N LEU A 93 1.85 4.66 18.31
CA LEU A 93 0.68 4.00 17.76
C LEU A 93 1.06 2.57 17.39
N ARG A 94 0.68 1.58 18.20
CA ARG A 94 0.92 0.16 17.92
C ARG A 94 -0.22 -0.43 17.08
N ARG A 95 0.12 -1.05 15.96
CA ARG A 95 -0.81 -1.64 14.99
C ARG A 95 -0.87 -3.16 15.16
N VAL A 96 -1.59 -3.62 16.18
CA VAL A 96 -1.65 -5.05 16.55
C VAL A 96 -2.17 -5.91 15.39
N GLY A 97 -1.40 -6.96 15.04
CA GLY A 97 -1.76 -7.91 13.99
C GLY A 97 -1.76 -7.36 12.56
N ARG A 98 -1.31 -6.11 12.36
CA ARG A 98 -1.27 -5.44 11.04
C ARG A 98 0.16 -5.05 10.67
N ARG A 99 0.50 -5.19 9.39
CA ARG A 99 1.81 -4.83 8.85
C ARG A 99 1.68 -4.13 7.51
N GLY A 100 2.57 -3.22 7.23
CA GLY A 100 2.68 -2.54 5.95
C GLY A 100 3.01 -1.07 6.07
N LEU A 101 4.12 -0.65 5.45
CA LEU A 101 4.70 0.69 5.55
C LEU A 101 3.70 1.79 5.15
N SER A 102 3.02 1.64 4.01
CA SER A 102 2.05 2.64 3.53
C SER A 102 0.89 2.83 4.50
N GLY A 103 0.34 1.73 5.06
CA GLY A 103 -0.70 1.80 6.07
C GLY A 103 -0.22 2.47 7.37
N ALA A 104 1.00 2.16 7.82
CA ALA A 104 1.60 2.78 9.00
C ALA A 104 1.78 4.29 8.81
N CYS A 105 2.33 4.71 7.66
CA CYS A 105 2.47 6.13 7.33
C CYS A 105 1.12 6.84 7.29
N LEU A 106 0.11 6.27 6.61
CA LEU A 106 -1.20 6.87 6.49
C LEU A 106 -1.90 7.02 7.84
N GLU A 107 -1.89 5.98 8.67
CA GLU A 107 -2.48 6.03 10.02
C GLU A 107 -1.76 7.06 10.91
N GLY A 108 -0.43 7.12 10.84
CA GLY A 108 0.34 8.14 11.56
C GLY A 108 0.02 9.57 11.10
N MET A 109 -0.07 9.80 9.80
CA MET A 109 -0.45 11.11 9.25
C MET A 109 -1.87 11.54 9.66
N LEU A 110 -2.82 10.60 9.68
CA LEU A 110 -4.19 10.86 10.11
C LEU A 110 -4.32 11.05 11.63
N ALA A 111 -3.46 10.43 12.43
CA ALA A 111 -3.39 10.62 13.88
C ALA A 111 -2.73 11.93 14.30
N SER A 112 -2.09 12.64 13.37
CA SER A 112 -1.49 13.95 13.56
C SER A 112 -2.53 15.06 13.62
N GLN A 113 -2.30 16.07 14.45
CA GLN A 113 -3.04 17.33 14.45
C GLN A 113 -2.21 18.50 13.91
N ALA A 114 -0.96 18.26 13.54
CA ALA A 114 -0.06 19.28 13.03
C ALA A 114 -0.47 19.76 11.62
N ARG A 115 -0.08 21.00 11.30
CA ARG A 115 -0.29 21.59 9.97
C ARG A 115 0.50 20.87 8.88
N TYR A 116 1.69 20.34 9.25
CA TYR A 116 2.60 19.64 8.34
C TYR A 116 2.92 18.26 8.91
N ALA A 117 3.03 17.28 8.01
CA ALA A 117 3.44 15.92 8.35
C ALA A 117 4.67 15.53 7.53
N ALA A 118 5.72 15.06 8.20
CA ALA A 118 6.90 14.47 7.59
C ALA A 118 6.87 12.96 7.79
N VAL A 119 7.28 12.21 6.79
CA VAL A 119 7.53 10.76 6.90
C VAL A 119 9.02 10.53 6.79
N MET A 120 9.59 9.73 7.67
CA MET A 120 10.98 9.28 7.61
C MET A 120 11.14 7.90 8.26
N ASP A 121 12.12 7.12 7.77
CA ASP A 121 12.41 5.79 8.33
C ASP A 121 13.18 5.89 9.65
N ALA A 122 13.01 4.88 10.51
CA ALA A 122 13.69 4.79 11.81
C ALA A 122 15.15 4.36 11.74
N ASP A 123 15.64 3.88 10.58
CA ASP A 123 16.94 3.22 10.40
C ASP A 123 18.16 4.18 10.38
N LEU A 124 17.94 5.46 10.68
CA LEU A 124 18.95 6.52 10.78
C LEU A 124 19.67 6.86 9.47
N GLN A 125 19.15 6.39 8.31
CA GLN A 125 19.75 6.65 7.00
C GLN A 125 19.37 8.04 6.45
N HIS A 126 18.21 8.57 6.83
CA HIS A 126 17.75 9.89 6.43
C HIS A 126 18.48 10.99 7.21
N ASP A 127 18.75 12.13 6.55
CA ASP A 127 19.34 13.28 7.24
C ASP A 127 18.24 14.17 7.84
N GLU A 128 18.06 14.05 9.14
CA GLU A 128 17.07 14.80 9.93
C GLU A 128 17.20 16.33 9.81
N ARG A 129 18.38 16.83 9.43
CA ARG A 129 18.63 18.28 9.23
C ARG A 129 17.85 18.84 8.04
N LEU A 130 17.42 17.98 7.09
CA LEU A 130 16.62 18.39 5.95
C LEU A 130 15.18 18.81 6.35
N LEU A 131 14.70 18.43 7.52
CA LEU A 131 13.35 18.76 7.98
C LEU A 131 13.12 20.28 8.06
N LEU A 132 14.10 21.06 8.50
CA LEU A 132 13.96 22.53 8.56
C LEU A 132 13.83 23.17 7.15
N PRO A 133 14.70 22.89 6.17
CA PRO A 133 14.51 23.35 4.80
C PRO A 133 13.20 22.90 4.16
N MET A 134 12.75 21.67 4.43
CA MET A 134 11.45 21.17 3.94
C MET A 134 10.30 22.00 4.52
N LEU A 135 10.34 22.24 5.84
CA LEU A 135 9.33 23.03 6.53
C LEU A 135 9.29 24.47 6.02
N ALA A 136 10.45 25.07 5.76
CA ALA A 136 10.55 26.41 5.20
C ALA A 136 9.82 26.53 3.85
N LYS A 137 10.02 25.55 2.94
CA LYS A 137 9.32 25.54 1.63
C LYS A 137 7.81 25.36 1.74
N LEU A 138 7.33 24.62 2.73
CA LEU A 138 5.89 24.50 2.97
C LEU A 138 5.31 25.77 3.63
N ARG A 139 6.07 26.42 4.52
CA ARG A 139 5.67 27.69 5.16
C ARG A 139 5.56 28.82 4.16
N SER A 140 6.52 28.93 3.21
CA SER A 140 6.53 29.97 2.16
C SER A 140 5.49 29.74 1.07
N ASP A 141 4.71 28.67 1.17
CA ASP A 141 3.69 28.29 0.16
C ASP A 141 4.27 27.96 -1.24
N GLU A 142 5.56 27.63 -1.31
CA GLU A 142 6.20 27.24 -2.58
C GLU A 142 5.78 25.82 -3.03
N ALA A 143 5.43 24.93 -2.09
CA ALA A 143 5.08 23.55 -2.37
C ALA A 143 3.97 23.04 -1.44
N ASP A 144 3.30 21.99 -1.88
CA ASP A 144 2.34 21.23 -1.09
C ASP A 144 2.98 19.94 -0.55
N VAL A 145 3.98 19.43 -1.29
CA VAL A 145 4.81 18.28 -0.88
C VAL A 145 6.27 18.59 -1.19
N VAL A 146 7.15 18.37 -0.22
CA VAL A 146 8.61 18.49 -0.37
C VAL A 146 9.24 17.13 -0.16
N ILE A 147 10.08 16.70 -1.10
CA ILE A 147 10.65 15.36 -1.18
C ILE A 147 12.15 15.45 -0.96
N GLY A 148 12.67 14.66 -0.02
CA GLY A 148 14.10 14.42 0.11
C GLY A 148 14.54 13.45 -0.98
N THR A 149 15.46 13.88 -1.84
CA THR A 149 15.93 13.07 -2.98
C THR A 149 17.39 12.69 -2.86
N ARG A 150 17.72 11.45 -3.24
CA ARG A 150 19.08 10.90 -3.30
C ARG A 150 19.73 11.11 -4.67
N TYR A 151 18.96 11.51 -5.67
CA TYR A 151 19.37 11.49 -7.08
C TYR A 151 19.42 12.86 -7.76
N ALA A 152 19.02 13.94 -7.09
CA ALA A 152 19.23 15.30 -7.58
C ALA A 152 20.68 15.75 -7.39
N GLN A 153 21.11 16.82 -8.09
CA GLN A 153 22.43 17.40 -7.91
C GLN A 153 22.68 17.78 -6.45
N GLY A 154 23.76 17.26 -5.85
CA GLY A 154 24.08 17.42 -4.44
C GLY A 154 23.56 16.30 -3.54
N GLY A 155 22.75 15.38 -4.05
CA GLY A 155 22.35 14.16 -3.34
C GLY A 155 23.37 13.03 -3.51
N GLY A 156 23.37 12.05 -2.61
CA GLY A 156 24.25 10.90 -2.67
C GLY A 156 23.58 9.61 -2.23
N ALA A 157 23.75 8.56 -3.02
CA ALA A 157 23.39 7.19 -2.70
C ALA A 157 24.65 6.30 -2.77
N ASP A 158 25.77 6.79 -2.26
CA ASP A 158 27.09 6.16 -2.40
C ASP A 158 27.21 4.83 -1.64
N THR A 159 26.30 4.60 -0.70
CA THR A 159 26.19 3.35 0.07
C THR A 159 25.49 2.22 -0.71
N PHE A 160 24.92 2.48 -1.89
CA PHE A 160 24.27 1.45 -2.70
C PHE A 160 25.27 0.74 -3.60
N SER A 161 25.15 -0.60 -3.71
CA SER A 161 25.83 -1.35 -4.77
C SER A 161 25.37 -0.85 -6.15
N THR A 162 26.26 -0.93 -7.14
CA THR A 162 26.00 -0.48 -8.52
C THR A 162 24.72 -1.10 -9.09
N GLY A 163 24.47 -2.39 -8.85
CA GLY A 163 23.24 -3.07 -9.28
C GLY A 163 21.97 -2.50 -8.61
N ARG A 164 22.03 -2.18 -7.33
CA ARG A 164 20.89 -1.58 -6.60
C ARG A 164 20.58 -0.16 -7.08
N LYS A 165 21.62 0.63 -7.39
CA LYS A 165 21.45 1.96 -8.03
C LYS A 165 20.73 1.83 -9.38
N TRP A 166 21.16 0.89 -10.23
CA TRP A 166 20.57 0.63 -11.54
C TRP A 166 19.08 0.24 -11.45
N ILE A 167 18.74 -0.71 -10.58
CA ILE A 167 17.36 -1.14 -10.36
C ILE A 167 16.50 0.02 -9.88
N SER A 168 17.00 0.83 -8.95
CA SER A 168 16.25 1.98 -8.42
C SER A 168 16.02 3.06 -9.50
N LEU A 169 17.04 3.36 -10.34
CA LEU A 169 16.89 4.31 -11.43
C LEU A 169 15.96 3.81 -12.54
N LEU A 170 15.99 2.50 -12.84
CA LEU A 170 15.04 1.89 -13.76
C LEU A 170 13.61 1.99 -13.24
N ALA A 171 13.39 1.65 -11.96
CA ALA A 171 12.11 1.80 -11.30
C ALA A 171 11.59 3.25 -11.35
N THR A 172 12.46 4.24 -11.06
CA THR A 172 12.13 5.66 -11.17
C THR A 172 11.73 6.05 -12.60
N ARG A 173 12.48 5.60 -13.63
CA ARG A 173 12.14 5.89 -15.03
C ARG A 173 10.80 5.29 -15.44
N ILE A 174 10.52 4.06 -15.02
CA ILE A 174 9.25 3.40 -15.29
C ILE A 174 8.10 4.17 -14.62
N ALA A 175 8.22 4.53 -13.33
CA ALA A 175 7.21 5.32 -12.62
C ALA A 175 6.93 6.65 -13.34
N ASN A 176 7.97 7.41 -13.64
CA ASN A 176 7.85 8.70 -14.31
C ASN A 176 7.17 8.58 -15.68
N LYS A 177 7.56 7.56 -16.48
CA LYS A 177 6.98 7.33 -17.81
C LYS A 177 5.52 6.89 -17.73
N VAL A 178 5.21 5.94 -16.85
CA VAL A 178 3.87 5.34 -16.72
C VAL A 178 2.87 6.31 -16.12
N LEU A 179 3.31 7.09 -15.11
CA LEU A 179 2.44 7.98 -14.34
C LEU A 179 2.54 9.46 -14.76
N GLY A 180 3.36 9.77 -15.77
CA GLY A 180 3.55 11.15 -16.25
C GLY A 180 4.21 12.08 -15.23
N LEU A 181 4.99 11.54 -14.29
CA LEU A 181 5.65 12.28 -13.22
C LEU A 181 7.01 12.82 -13.70
N LYS A 182 7.51 13.86 -13.01
CA LYS A 182 8.84 14.44 -13.23
C LYS A 182 9.58 14.55 -11.90
N LEU A 183 9.81 13.42 -11.23
CA LEU A 183 10.50 13.34 -9.94
C LEU A 183 11.83 12.62 -10.09
N SER A 184 12.86 13.11 -9.41
CA SER A 184 14.16 12.45 -9.37
C SER A 184 14.12 11.19 -8.47
N ASP A 185 13.30 11.19 -7.41
CA ASP A 185 13.16 10.09 -6.46
C ASP A 185 11.71 9.87 -6.01
N PRO A 186 10.81 9.38 -6.89
CA PRO A 186 9.41 9.12 -6.56
C PRO A 186 9.22 8.00 -5.53
N LEU A 187 10.29 7.25 -5.25
CA LEU A 187 10.29 6.13 -4.31
C LEU A 187 10.91 6.48 -2.95
N SER A 188 11.17 7.78 -2.71
CA SER A 188 11.72 8.24 -1.45
C SER A 188 10.78 7.93 -0.28
N GLY A 189 11.34 7.41 0.82
CA GLY A 189 10.67 7.29 2.12
C GLY A 189 10.78 8.55 2.98
N PHE A 190 11.42 9.63 2.46
CA PHE A 190 11.64 10.86 3.19
C PHE A 190 10.98 12.05 2.47
N PHE A 191 9.87 12.52 3.00
CA PHE A 191 9.11 13.63 2.44
C PHE A 191 8.31 14.34 3.51
N MET A 192 7.88 15.58 3.23
CA MET A 192 7.02 16.38 4.09
C MET A 192 5.89 16.98 3.25
N LEU A 193 4.70 17.05 3.83
CA LEU A 193 3.52 17.55 3.11
C LEU A 193 2.59 18.33 4.04
N ARG A 194 1.67 19.07 3.42
CA ARG A 194 0.57 19.72 4.12
C ARG A 194 -0.48 18.70 4.53
N ARG A 195 -1.02 18.80 5.72
CA ARG A 195 -2.04 17.89 6.24
C ARG A 195 -3.26 17.78 5.33
N ASN A 196 -3.72 18.86 4.74
CA ASN A 196 -4.86 18.86 3.82
C ASN A 196 -4.66 17.94 2.60
N VAL A 197 -3.42 17.71 2.17
CA VAL A 197 -3.11 16.74 1.10
C VAL A 197 -3.52 15.33 1.54
N VAL A 198 -3.16 14.93 2.76
CA VAL A 198 -3.55 13.62 3.30
C VAL A 198 -5.07 13.51 3.41
N GLU A 199 -5.71 14.49 4.03
CA GLU A 199 -7.16 14.50 4.26
C GLU A 199 -7.95 14.41 2.95
N THR A 200 -7.49 15.10 1.91
CA THR A 200 -8.13 15.10 0.58
C THR A 200 -8.05 13.74 -0.11
N TYR A 201 -6.88 13.08 -0.02
CA TYR A 201 -6.62 11.88 -0.81
C TYR A 201 -6.67 10.58 -0.02
N ALA A 202 -6.73 10.61 1.33
CA ALA A 202 -6.64 9.42 2.20
C ALA A 202 -7.54 8.24 1.77
N ARG A 203 -8.78 8.52 1.36
CA ARG A 203 -9.74 7.49 0.93
C ARG A 203 -9.34 6.76 -0.36
N LYS A 204 -8.46 7.34 -1.16
CA LYS A 204 -7.99 6.80 -2.45
C LYS A 204 -6.59 6.18 -2.34
N LEU A 205 -5.93 6.33 -1.19
CA LEU A 205 -4.59 5.78 -0.98
C LEU A 205 -4.66 4.31 -0.59
N SER A 206 -3.69 3.54 -1.08
CA SER A 206 -3.55 2.13 -0.72
C SER A 206 -2.97 1.99 0.68
N THR A 207 -3.62 1.22 1.53
CA THR A 207 -3.06 0.82 2.84
C THR A 207 -2.04 -0.31 2.73
N HIS A 208 -1.91 -0.92 1.55
CA HIS A 208 -0.99 -2.00 1.26
C HIS A 208 0.16 -1.48 0.38
N GLY A 209 1.38 -1.98 0.63
CA GLY A 209 2.56 -1.60 -0.15
C GLY A 209 3.60 -0.81 0.64
N PHE A 210 4.66 -0.37 -0.08
CA PHE A 210 5.86 0.25 0.52
C PHE A 210 6.16 1.66 -0.04
N LYS A 211 5.29 2.24 -0.87
CA LYS A 211 5.59 3.46 -1.64
C LYS A 211 4.49 4.51 -1.53
N ILE A 212 4.24 4.94 -0.29
CA ILE A 212 3.17 5.91 0.04
C ILE A 212 3.34 7.24 -0.71
N LEU A 213 4.56 7.76 -0.89
CA LEU A 213 4.81 8.99 -1.64
C LEU A 213 4.34 8.86 -3.09
N LEU A 214 4.73 7.77 -3.76
CA LEU A 214 4.33 7.52 -5.15
C LEU A 214 2.81 7.43 -5.28
N ASP A 215 2.15 6.78 -4.32
CA ASP A 215 0.70 6.67 -4.29
C ASP A 215 0.01 8.03 -4.12
N ILE A 216 0.49 8.86 -3.18
CA ILE A 216 -0.02 10.24 -2.99
C ILE A 216 0.13 11.05 -4.27
N VAL A 217 1.34 11.10 -4.84
CA VAL A 217 1.64 11.95 -6.00
C VAL A 217 0.89 11.48 -7.25
N SER A 218 0.79 10.16 -7.47
CA SER A 218 0.05 9.62 -8.62
C SER A 218 -1.47 9.81 -8.48
N THR A 219 -2.02 9.70 -7.26
CA THR A 219 -3.45 9.91 -6.99
C THR A 219 -3.85 11.37 -7.15
N ALA A 220 -3.00 12.29 -6.71
CA ALA A 220 -3.25 13.72 -6.81
C ALA A 220 -2.93 14.27 -8.22
N GLY A 221 -2.04 13.61 -8.97
CA GLY A 221 -1.65 14.03 -10.32
C GLY A 221 -1.03 15.44 -10.34
N LYS A 222 -1.50 16.30 -11.25
CA LYS A 222 -0.97 17.66 -11.45
C LYS A 222 -1.49 18.70 -10.45
N SER A 223 -2.33 18.31 -9.50
CA SER A 223 -2.94 19.25 -8.55
C SER A 223 -2.00 19.66 -7.42
N LEU A 224 -0.86 18.95 -7.23
CA LEU A 224 0.12 19.25 -6.19
C LEU A 224 1.34 19.98 -6.74
N ARG A 225 1.78 20.99 -6.00
CA ARG A 225 3.07 21.65 -6.20
C ARG A 225 4.13 20.83 -5.48
N LEU A 226 5.07 20.28 -6.22
CA LEU A 226 6.12 19.39 -5.70
C LEU A 226 7.46 20.12 -5.69
N ALA A 227 8.24 19.98 -4.64
CA ALA A 227 9.61 20.45 -4.55
C ALA A 227 10.52 19.28 -4.12
N GLU A 228 11.76 19.29 -4.60
CA GLU A 228 12.76 18.29 -4.27
C GLU A 228 13.96 18.98 -3.60
N LEU A 229 14.48 18.38 -2.53
CA LEU A 229 15.67 18.81 -1.83
C LEU A 229 16.68 17.66 -1.78
N PRO A 230 17.91 17.86 -2.24
CA PRO A 230 18.93 16.82 -2.23
C PRO A 230 19.44 16.55 -0.82
N TYR A 231 19.74 15.29 -0.50
CA TYR A 231 20.43 14.91 0.73
C TYR A 231 21.35 13.72 0.54
N GLN A 232 22.29 13.58 1.47
CA GLN A 232 23.21 12.43 1.50
C GLN A 232 22.57 11.28 2.28
N PHE A 233 22.30 10.18 1.60
CA PHE A 233 21.76 8.97 2.20
C PHE A 233 22.86 8.23 2.96
N ARG A 234 22.73 8.16 4.29
CA ARG A 234 23.76 7.57 5.18
C ARG A 234 23.79 6.05 5.06
N ALA A 235 24.95 5.47 5.40
CA ALA A 235 25.04 4.02 5.56
C ALA A 235 24.16 3.57 6.73
N ARG A 236 23.47 2.45 6.56
CA ARG A 236 22.70 1.83 7.62
C ARG A 236 23.63 1.43 8.76
N GLN A 237 23.34 1.84 9.97
CA GLN A 237 24.17 1.51 11.12
C GLN A 237 23.83 0.12 11.68
N ARG A 238 22.57 -0.32 11.58
CA ARG A 238 22.07 -1.60 12.09
C ARG A 238 20.95 -2.17 11.21
N GLY A 239 20.78 -3.51 11.20
CA GLY A 239 19.73 -4.18 10.47
C GLY A 239 20.12 -4.66 9.05
N THR A 240 19.33 -5.58 8.48
CA THR A 240 19.55 -6.14 7.13
C THR A 240 18.57 -5.55 6.11
N SER A 241 19.06 -5.30 4.89
CA SER A 241 18.20 -4.83 3.80
C SER A 241 17.33 -5.97 3.28
N LYS A 242 16.02 -5.80 3.37
CA LYS A 242 15.02 -6.75 2.85
C LYS A 242 14.57 -6.31 1.45
N LEU A 243 15.48 -6.31 0.45
CA LEU A 243 15.05 -6.28 -0.95
C LEU A 243 14.55 -7.69 -1.31
N ASP A 244 13.26 -7.90 -1.14
CA ASP A 244 12.58 -9.14 -1.47
C ASP A 244 11.87 -8.98 -2.83
N ALA A 245 11.76 -10.05 -3.60
CA ALA A 245 10.96 -10.08 -4.84
C ALA A 245 9.52 -9.56 -4.63
N ARG A 246 9.01 -9.68 -3.42
CA ARG A 246 7.71 -9.11 -3.00
C ARG A 246 7.62 -7.60 -3.19
N ILE A 247 8.68 -6.86 -2.84
CA ILE A 247 8.71 -5.39 -2.97
C ILE A 247 8.63 -4.98 -4.45
N ALA A 248 9.30 -5.75 -5.33
CA ALA A 248 9.23 -5.52 -6.78
C ALA A 248 7.83 -5.81 -7.33
N LEU A 249 7.17 -6.86 -6.85
CA LEU A 249 5.80 -7.21 -7.25
C LEU A 249 4.78 -6.18 -6.74
N ASP A 250 4.87 -5.76 -5.48
CA ASP A 250 3.99 -4.74 -4.91
C ASP A 250 4.15 -3.40 -5.64
N TYR A 251 5.39 -3.08 -6.04
CA TYR A 251 5.68 -1.90 -6.83
C TYR A 251 5.06 -1.99 -8.25
N ALA A 252 5.24 -3.12 -8.93
CA ALA A 252 4.62 -3.35 -10.24
C ALA A 252 3.09 -3.28 -10.15
N GLY A 253 2.51 -3.79 -9.05
CA GLY A 253 1.08 -3.72 -8.78
C GLY A 253 0.57 -2.30 -8.61
N LEU A 254 1.30 -1.48 -7.84
CA LEU A 254 0.95 -0.07 -7.66
C LEU A 254 1.01 0.69 -9.00
N LEU A 255 2.06 0.48 -9.79
CA LEU A 255 2.18 1.12 -11.11
C LEU A 255 1.04 0.71 -12.05
N LEU A 256 0.70 -0.58 -12.07
CA LEU A 256 -0.39 -1.08 -12.90
C LEU A 256 -1.74 -0.49 -12.46
N ALA A 257 -2.05 -0.51 -11.18
CA ALA A 257 -3.28 0.06 -10.64
C ALA A 257 -3.40 1.54 -11.03
N LYS A 258 -2.36 2.33 -10.79
CA LYS A 258 -2.38 3.77 -11.12
C LYS A 258 -2.38 4.05 -12.63
N ALA A 259 -1.66 3.26 -13.42
CA ALA A 259 -1.68 3.38 -14.89
C ALA A 259 -3.05 3.10 -15.51
N THR A 260 -3.85 2.27 -14.85
CA THR A 260 -5.18 1.88 -15.29
C THR A 260 -6.31 2.56 -14.51
N SER A 261 -6.00 3.64 -13.78
CA SER A 261 -6.96 4.35 -12.91
C SER A 261 -7.68 3.41 -11.91
N ASP A 262 -6.90 2.54 -11.30
CA ASP A 262 -7.32 1.51 -10.34
C ASP A 262 -8.28 0.43 -10.92
N LEU A 263 -8.38 0.34 -12.26
CA LEU A 263 -9.23 -0.66 -12.94
C LEU A 263 -8.63 -2.08 -12.87
N LEU A 264 -7.30 -2.20 -13.00
CA LEU A 264 -6.60 -3.48 -12.99
C LEU A 264 -5.78 -3.65 -11.72
N SER A 265 -6.10 -4.67 -10.92
CA SER A 265 -5.28 -5.06 -9.77
C SER A 265 -4.17 -6.03 -10.17
N LEU A 266 -3.06 -6.04 -9.43
CA LEU A 266 -2.00 -7.02 -9.62
C LEU A 266 -2.53 -8.46 -9.44
N ARG A 267 -3.50 -8.67 -8.55
CA ARG A 267 -4.16 -9.97 -8.37
C ARG A 267 -4.86 -10.41 -9.66
N PHE A 268 -5.53 -9.50 -10.37
CA PHE A 268 -6.16 -9.82 -11.65
C PHE A 268 -5.12 -10.25 -12.69
N VAL A 269 -3.99 -9.57 -12.77
CA VAL A 269 -2.91 -9.95 -13.70
C VAL A 269 -2.34 -11.33 -13.39
N PHE A 270 -2.06 -11.62 -12.11
CA PHE A 270 -1.61 -12.97 -11.73
C PHE A 270 -2.68 -14.03 -12.03
N PHE A 271 -3.96 -13.72 -11.80
CA PHE A 271 -5.05 -14.62 -12.15
C PHE A 271 -5.06 -14.94 -13.65
N CYS A 272 -4.87 -13.93 -14.51
CA CYS A 272 -4.76 -14.12 -15.96
C CYS A 272 -3.54 -14.96 -16.34
N LEU A 273 -2.36 -14.67 -15.75
CA LEU A 273 -1.14 -15.44 -16.02
C LEU A 273 -1.30 -16.92 -15.61
N VAL A 274 -1.91 -17.19 -14.45
CA VAL A 274 -2.25 -18.55 -14.02
C VAL A 274 -3.20 -19.21 -15.01
N GLY A 275 -4.19 -18.47 -15.54
CA GLY A 275 -5.08 -18.95 -16.57
C GLY A 275 -4.34 -19.38 -17.85
N LEU A 276 -3.34 -18.59 -18.28
CA LEU A 276 -2.48 -18.93 -19.44
C LEU A 276 -1.67 -20.21 -19.19
N VAL A 277 -1.11 -20.39 -17.98
CA VAL A 277 -0.44 -21.65 -17.61
C VAL A 277 -1.42 -22.81 -17.65
N GLY A 278 -2.67 -22.60 -17.20
CA GLY A 278 -3.73 -23.60 -17.26
C GLY A 278 -4.05 -24.09 -18.66
N ILE A 279 -3.99 -23.20 -19.67
CA ILE A 279 -4.12 -23.58 -21.09
C ILE A 279 -3.00 -24.55 -21.49
N GLY A 280 -1.76 -24.28 -21.11
CA GLY A 280 -0.64 -25.19 -21.34
C GLY A 280 -0.83 -26.55 -20.69
N VAL A 281 -1.24 -26.58 -19.41
CA VAL A 281 -1.54 -27.81 -18.67
C VAL A 281 -2.67 -28.60 -19.35
N HIS A 282 -3.72 -27.92 -19.81
CA HIS A 282 -4.82 -28.55 -20.54
C HIS A 282 -4.32 -29.29 -21.79
N PHE A 283 -3.54 -28.61 -22.64
CA PHE A 283 -3.04 -29.22 -23.88
C PHE A 283 -2.07 -30.38 -23.60
N ILE A 284 -1.19 -30.25 -22.61
CA ILE A 284 -0.29 -31.35 -22.21
C ILE A 284 -1.08 -32.56 -21.72
N THR A 285 -2.06 -32.37 -20.86
CA THR A 285 -2.90 -33.45 -20.33
C THR A 285 -3.70 -34.10 -21.41
N LEU A 286 -4.28 -33.32 -22.31
CA LEU A 286 -5.03 -33.82 -23.46
C LEU A 286 -4.15 -34.69 -24.39
N SER A 287 -2.96 -34.20 -24.73
CA SER A 287 -1.99 -34.91 -25.56
C SER A 287 -1.58 -36.25 -24.93
N ILE A 288 -1.24 -36.24 -23.64
CA ILE A 288 -0.88 -37.47 -22.89
C ILE A 288 -2.09 -38.43 -22.88
N GLY A 289 -3.29 -37.94 -22.59
CA GLY A 289 -4.52 -38.75 -22.56
C GLY A 289 -4.79 -39.50 -23.87
N VAL A 290 -4.69 -38.79 -25.00
CA VAL A 290 -4.95 -39.38 -26.33
C VAL A 290 -3.77 -40.21 -26.80
N SER A 291 -2.53 -39.68 -26.76
CA SER A 291 -1.38 -40.26 -27.48
C SER A 291 -0.62 -41.29 -26.64
N VAL A 292 -0.65 -41.21 -25.30
CA VAL A 292 0.11 -42.13 -24.44
C VAL A 292 -0.81 -43.13 -23.73
N ILE A 293 -1.94 -42.64 -23.17
CA ILE A 293 -2.86 -43.50 -22.41
C ILE A 293 -3.87 -44.21 -23.34
N GLY A 294 -4.11 -43.66 -24.54
CA GLY A 294 -5.07 -44.22 -25.53
C GLY A 294 -6.54 -43.95 -25.18
N LEU A 295 -6.84 -42.91 -24.42
CA LEU A 295 -8.21 -42.54 -24.11
C LEU A 295 -8.92 -42.01 -25.36
N SER A 296 -10.23 -42.19 -25.43
CA SER A 296 -11.03 -41.47 -26.44
C SER A 296 -10.90 -39.95 -26.18
N PHE A 297 -11.03 -39.16 -27.26
CA PHE A 297 -10.91 -37.69 -27.18
C PHE A 297 -11.80 -37.10 -26.10
N GLN A 298 -13.03 -37.58 -25.94
CA GLN A 298 -13.99 -37.07 -24.93
C GLN A 298 -13.49 -37.28 -23.49
N TRP A 299 -12.96 -38.47 -23.18
CA TRP A 299 -12.42 -38.76 -21.86
C TRP A 299 -11.11 -38.02 -21.59
N ALA A 300 -10.22 -37.92 -22.58
CA ALA A 300 -8.99 -37.15 -22.49
C ALA A 300 -9.28 -35.64 -22.30
N GLN A 301 -10.26 -35.10 -23.02
CA GLN A 301 -10.72 -33.72 -22.89
C GLN A 301 -11.28 -33.42 -21.49
N THR A 302 -12.13 -34.33 -20.97
CA THR A 302 -12.71 -34.20 -19.64
C THR A 302 -11.61 -34.21 -18.58
N LEU A 303 -10.66 -35.13 -18.67
CA LEU A 303 -9.51 -35.22 -17.78
C LEU A 303 -8.67 -33.94 -17.84
N ALA A 304 -8.39 -33.40 -19.05
CA ALA A 304 -7.62 -32.18 -19.23
C ALA A 304 -8.29 -30.97 -18.60
N ILE A 305 -9.62 -30.83 -18.70
CA ILE A 305 -10.38 -29.76 -18.04
C ILE A 305 -10.24 -29.87 -16.51
N VAL A 306 -10.48 -31.06 -15.95
CA VAL A 306 -10.40 -31.29 -14.49
C VAL A 306 -9.00 -30.96 -13.97
N VAL A 307 -7.95 -31.46 -14.63
CA VAL A 307 -6.56 -31.20 -14.22
C VAL A 307 -6.20 -29.71 -14.35
N ALA A 308 -6.60 -29.06 -15.45
CA ALA A 308 -6.32 -27.63 -15.64
C ALA A 308 -7.00 -26.74 -14.58
N ILE A 309 -8.26 -27.03 -14.20
CA ILE A 309 -8.97 -26.28 -13.15
C ILE A 309 -8.28 -26.50 -11.78
N ALA A 310 -7.91 -27.75 -11.45
CA ALA A 310 -7.19 -28.05 -10.21
C ALA A 310 -5.84 -27.33 -10.14
N ASN A 311 -5.07 -27.33 -11.24
CA ASN A 311 -3.82 -26.62 -11.35
C ASN A 311 -4.01 -25.10 -11.16
N ASN A 312 -5.00 -24.51 -11.83
CA ASN A 312 -5.32 -23.09 -11.72
C ASN A 312 -5.71 -22.71 -10.29
N PHE A 313 -6.50 -23.55 -9.62
CA PHE A 313 -6.82 -23.34 -8.21
C PHE A 313 -5.56 -23.38 -7.33
N ALA A 314 -4.71 -24.39 -7.49
CA ALA A 314 -3.49 -24.57 -6.70
C ALA A 314 -2.54 -23.38 -6.88
N LEU A 315 -2.31 -22.94 -8.12
CA LEU A 315 -1.47 -21.79 -8.42
C LEU A 315 -2.08 -20.48 -7.92
N ASN A 316 -3.38 -20.26 -8.10
CA ASN A 316 -4.05 -19.08 -7.57
C ASN A 316 -4.00 -19.04 -6.03
N ASN A 317 -4.19 -20.17 -5.35
CA ASN A 317 -4.09 -20.29 -3.91
C ASN A 317 -2.66 -20.01 -3.39
N ALA A 318 -1.63 -20.39 -4.16
CA ALA A 318 -0.22 -20.23 -3.78
C ALA A 318 0.35 -18.83 -4.13
N ILE A 319 -0.09 -18.23 -5.25
CA ILE A 319 0.51 -17.03 -5.83
C ILE A 319 -0.44 -15.83 -5.75
N THR A 320 -1.63 -15.92 -6.34
CA THR A 320 -2.58 -14.81 -6.48
C THR A 320 -3.20 -14.42 -5.14
N TYR A 321 -3.60 -15.42 -4.35
CA TYR A 321 -4.27 -15.26 -3.05
C TYR A 321 -3.40 -15.77 -1.89
N ARG A 322 -2.08 -15.60 -1.96
CA ARG A 322 -1.11 -16.07 -0.95
C ARG A 322 -1.36 -15.52 0.45
N ASP A 323 -1.93 -14.31 0.55
CA ASP A 323 -2.32 -13.65 1.79
C ASP A 323 -3.61 -14.20 2.41
N GLN A 324 -4.43 -14.90 1.61
CA GLN A 324 -5.68 -15.55 2.00
C GLN A 324 -5.61 -17.06 1.72
N ARG A 325 -4.41 -17.64 1.74
CA ARG A 325 -4.15 -19.03 1.35
C ARG A 325 -5.00 -20.00 2.15
N LEU A 326 -5.76 -20.82 1.43
CA LEU A 326 -6.57 -21.90 2.00
C LEU A 326 -5.68 -23.10 2.32
N THR A 327 -5.92 -23.73 3.47
CA THR A 327 -5.21 -24.91 3.96
C THR A 327 -6.19 -25.91 4.60
N GLY A 328 -5.76 -27.17 4.77
CA GLY A 328 -6.58 -28.21 5.40
C GLY A 328 -7.92 -28.44 4.70
N VAL A 329 -9.00 -28.56 5.45
CA VAL A 329 -10.35 -28.80 4.92
C VAL A 329 -10.81 -27.67 3.99
N ASN A 330 -10.45 -26.42 4.34
CA ASN A 330 -10.81 -25.24 3.53
C ASN A 330 -10.19 -25.27 2.12
N TYR A 331 -9.05 -25.96 1.92
CA TYR A 331 -8.47 -26.15 0.60
C TYR A 331 -9.40 -26.97 -0.30
N PHE A 332 -9.94 -28.08 0.20
CA PHE A 332 -10.83 -28.96 -0.58
C PHE A 332 -12.19 -28.32 -0.85
N THR A 333 -12.77 -27.62 0.13
CA THR A 333 -14.03 -26.89 -0.07
C THR A 333 -13.85 -25.73 -1.07
N GLY A 334 -12.71 -25.03 -0.98
CA GLY A 334 -12.34 -23.99 -1.93
C GLY A 334 -12.13 -24.53 -3.35
N LEU A 335 -11.48 -25.70 -3.50
CA LEU A 335 -11.31 -26.37 -4.79
C LEU A 335 -12.66 -26.72 -5.41
N LEU A 336 -13.56 -27.31 -4.64
CA LEU A 336 -14.91 -27.66 -5.12
C LEU A 336 -15.67 -26.42 -5.58
N MET A 337 -15.64 -25.34 -4.77
CA MET A 337 -16.27 -24.08 -5.13
C MET A 337 -15.66 -23.49 -6.40
N PHE A 338 -14.33 -23.57 -6.55
CA PHE A 338 -13.63 -23.08 -7.75
C PHE A 338 -14.03 -23.86 -9.00
N TYR A 339 -14.28 -25.18 -8.90
CA TYR A 339 -14.85 -25.97 -10.00
C TYR A 339 -16.22 -25.43 -10.40
N VAL A 340 -17.11 -25.17 -9.45
CA VAL A 340 -18.45 -24.62 -9.73
C VAL A 340 -18.35 -23.26 -10.43
N VAL A 341 -17.54 -22.35 -9.89
CA VAL A 341 -17.32 -21.00 -10.46
C VAL A 341 -16.76 -21.09 -11.88
N SER A 342 -15.77 -21.95 -12.11
CA SER A 342 -15.15 -22.13 -13.44
C SER A 342 -16.10 -22.72 -14.46
N SER A 343 -16.99 -23.62 -14.04
CA SER A 343 -18.03 -24.21 -14.90
C SER A 343 -19.04 -23.14 -15.36
N ILE A 344 -19.47 -22.27 -14.46
CA ILE A 344 -20.34 -21.13 -14.80
C ILE A 344 -19.62 -20.15 -15.74
N GLY A 345 -18.32 -19.88 -15.48
CA GLY A 345 -17.49 -19.07 -16.36
C GLY A 345 -17.38 -19.65 -17.79
N ALA A 346 -17.29 -20.97 -17.92
CA ALA A 346 -17.28 -21.63 -19.23
C ALA A 346 -18.63 -21.49 -19.97
N LEU A 347 -19.75 -21.61 -19.25
CA LEU A 347 -21.09 -21.36 -19.81
C LEU A 347 -21.23 -19.89 -20.24
N SER A 348 -20.75 -18.96 -19.46
CA SER A 348 -20.77 -17.53 -19.80
C SER A 348 -19.93 -17.23 -21.05
N ASN A 349 -18.76 -17.88 -21.20
CA ASN A 349 -17.94 -17.80 -22.40
C ASN A 349 -18.73 -18.23 -23.64
N MET A 350 -19.35 -19.42 -23.61
CA MET A 350 -20.15 -19.95 -24.73
C MET A 350 -21.32 -19.03 -25.05
N SER A 351 -22.05 -18.55 -24.06
CA SER A 351 -23.22 -17.69 -24.25
C SER A 351 -22.86 -16.37 -24.91
N VAL A 352 -21.83 -15.67 -24.38
CA VAL A 352 -21.36 -14.39 -24.96
C VAL A 352 -20.74 -14.59 -26.35
N GLY A 353 -19.92 -15.62 -26.52
CA GLY A 353 -19.32 -15.94 -27.81
C GLY A 353 -20.38 -16.22 -28.90
N ASN A 354 -21.37 -17.04 -28.58
CA ASN A 354 -22.46 -17.35 -29.52
C ASN A 354 -23.32 -16.12 -29.82
N TRP A 355 -23.59 -15.28 -28.80
CA TRP A 355 -24.36 -14.04 -28.99
C TRP A 355 -23.61 -13.06 -29.92
N LEU A 356 -22.32 -12.85 -29.70
CA LEU A 356 -21.49 -11.97 -30.54
C LEU A 356 -21.40 -12.50 -31.97
N PHE A 357 -21.20 -13.82 -32.17
CA PHE A 357 -21.12 -14.44 -33.48
C PHE A 357 -22.46 -14.33 -34.22
N GLY A 358 -23.57 -14.48 -33.52
CA GLY A 358 -24.93 -14.31 -34.10
C GLY A 358 -25.24 -12.87 -34.53
N HIS A 359 -24.48 -11.85 -34.04
CA HIS A 359 -24.59 -10.45 -34.45
C HIS A 359 -23.50 -10.05 -35.46
N GLU A 360 -23.13 -10.93 -36.34
CA GLU A 360 -22.20 -10.70 -37.46
C GLU A 360 -20.77 -10.33 -37.08
N GLN A 361 -20.39 -10.54 -35.80
CA GLN A 361 -18.99 -10.36 -35.40
C GLN A 361 -18.12 -11.50 -35.95
N THR A 362 -16.88 -11.17 -36.27
CA THR A 362 -15.91 -12.19 -36.71
C THR A 362 -15.67 -13.22 -35.59
N TRP A 363 -15.39 -14.47 -35.97
CA TRP A 363 -15.21 -15.61 -35.05
C TRP A 363 -14.18 -15.34 -33.94
N TRP A 364 -13.11 -14.59 -34.25
CA TRP A 364 -12.06 -14.26 -33.26
C TRP A 364 -12.52 -13.19 -32.28
N VAL A 365 -13.34 -12.20 -32.70
CA VAL A 365 -13.95 -11.19 -31.81
C VAL A 365 -14.93 -11.87 -30.85
N ALA A 366 -15.78 -12.76 -31.38
CA ALA A 366 -16.72 -13.54 -30.58
C ALA A 366 -15.99 -14.42 -29.54
N GLY A 367 -14.93 -15.12 -29.95
CA GLY A 367 -14.12 -15.95 -29.08
C GLY A 367 -13.40 -15.13 -27.98
N LEU A 368 -12.83 -13.98 -28.35
CA LEU A 368 -12.17 -13.09 -27.40
C LEU A 368 -13.17 -12.51 -26.38
N GLY A 369 -14.34 -12.07 -26.84
CA GLY A 369 -15.39 -11.54 -25.95
C GLY A 369 -15.87 -12.57 -24.94
N GLY A 370 -16.10 -13.81 -25.36
CA GLY A 370 -16.44 -14.92 -24.47
C GLY A 370 -15.32 -15.22 -23.45
N ALA A 371 -14.06 -15.25 -23.92
CA ALA A 371 -12.91 -15.50 -23.05
C ALA A 371 -12.75 -14.38 -21.98
N ILE A 372 -12.87 -13.11 -22.37
CA ILE A 372 -12.81 -11.98 -21.42
C ILE A 372 -13.91 -12.11 -20.36
N MET A 373 -15.15 -12.41 -20.77
CA MET A 373 -16.26 -12.59 -19.84
C MET A 373 -15.97 -13.72 -18.84
N SER A 374 -15.48 -14.86 -19.31
CA SER A 374 -15.11 -15.99 -18.45
C SER A 374 -14.02 -15.63 -17.43
N VAL A 375 -12.97 -14.94 -17.89
CA VAL A 375 -11.87 -14.52 -16.99
C VAL A 375 -12.36 -13.54 -15.93
N VAL A 376 -13.14 -12.53 -16.31
CA VAL A 376 -13.71 -11.54 -15.39
C VAL A 376 -14.64 -12.21 -14.39
N TRP A 377 -15.54 -13.08 -14.86
CA TRP A 377 -16.43 -13.86 -13.99
C TRP A 377 -15.65 -14.70 -12.99
N ASN A 378 -14.70 -15.51 -13.47
CA ASN A 378 -13.91 -16.39 -12.63
C ASN A 378 -13.11 -15.61 -11.60
N TYR A 379 -12.51 -14.47 -11.97
CA TYR A 379 -11.77 -13.62 -11.05
C TYR A 379 -12.67 -13.01 -9.96
N VAL A 380 -13.75 -12.35 -10.38
CA VAL A 380 -14.64 -11.63 -9.44
C VAL A 380 -15.31 -12.59 -8.48
N VAL A 381 -15.93 -13.67 -9.01
CA VAL A 381 -16.66 -14.61 -8.16
C VAL A 381 -15.72 -15.43 -7.27
N SER A 382 -14.56 -15.82 -7.77
CA SER A 382 -13.57 -16.52 -6.94
C SER A 382 -13.04 -15.64 -5.82
N SER A 383 -12.81 -14.34 -6.07
CA SER A 383 -12.36 -13.39 -5.04
C SER A 383 -13.39 -13.21 -3.93
N LEU A 384 -14.67 -13.27 -4.25
CA LEU A 384 -15.77 -13.05 -3.30
C LEU A 384 -16.18 -14.32 -2.55
N MET A 385 -16.09 -15.50 -3.19
CA MET A 385 -16.66 -16.75 -2.67
C MET A 385 -15.62 -17.76 -2.24
N VAL A 386 -14.50 -17.89 -2.99
CA VAL A 386 -13.46 -18.89 -2.71
C VAL A 386 -12.43 -18.33 -1.74
N TRP A 387 -11.89 -17.13 -2.02
CA TRP A 387 -10.89 -16.45 -1.18
C TRP A 387 -11.49 -15.22 -0.50
N ARG A 388 -12.48 -15.45 0.33
CA ARG A 388 -13.14 -14.39 1.10
C ARG A 388 -12.21 -13.91 2.22
N SER A 389 -11.95 -12.60 2.30
CA SER A 389 -11.31 -12.00 3.49
C SER A 389 -12.24 -12.19 4.70
N ARG A 390 -11.75 -12.87 5.71
CA ARG A 390 -12.40 -12.99 7.03
C ARG A 390 -12.05 -11.78 7.89
#